data_6dcc7a9ed0be8eb9c52928cc72e8803d
#
_entry.id   6dcc7a9ed0be8eb9c52928cc72e8803d
#
_cell.length_a   1.000
_cell.length_b   1.000
_cell.length_c   1.000
_cell.angle_alpha   90.00
_cell.angle_beta   90.00
_cell.angle_gamma   90.00
#
_symmetry.space_group_name_H-M   'P 1'
#
loop_
_entity.id
_entity.type
_entity.pdbx_description
1 polymer ?
#
loop_
_entity_poly.entity_id
_entity_poly.type
_entity_poly.pdbx_seq_one_letter_code
_entity_poly.pdbx_strand_id
1 'polypeptide(L)'
;MDKDWEDREAAVWAAFEDGEYPEERAAEFRARVDGLVAELPGDSPLGPFERACAWDSTGHSDQAAPLYREALARGLDGYRGRRAKIQLSSSLRNIGQAEEGVKLLTPELDAPSDELDDAVRACLALCLSSLGRDREGLSLALGALAPHLPRYRRSMANYARALVDPEA
;
A
#
# COMPACT_ATOMS: atom_id res chain seq x y z
N MET A 1 -13.46 14.25 11.16
CA MET A 1 -13.13 13.16 12.11
C MET A 1 -12.72 13.78 13.42
N ASP A 2 -12.96 13.10 14.55
CA ASP A 2 -12.56 13.60 15.85
C ASP A 2 -11.03 13.50 15.99
N LYS A 3 -10.38 14.61 16.31
CA LYS A 3 -8.92 14.67 16.46
C LYS A 3 -8.42 13.72 17.57
N ASP A 4 -9.19 13.55 18.64
CA ASP A 4 -8.85 12.63 19.72
C ASP A 4 -8.77 11.17 19.23
N TRP A 5 -9.66 10.77 18.33
CA TRP A 5 -9.62 9.45 17.73
C TRP A 5 -8.38 9.27 16.85
N GLU A 6 -8.04 10.26 16.02
CA GLU A 6 -6.83 10.21 15.16
C GLU A 6 -5.54 10.17 15.98
N ASP A 7 -5.47 10.93 17.07
CA ASP A 7 -4.31 10.93 17.95
C ASP A 7 -4.13 9.56 18.65
N ARG A 8 -5.23 8.90 19.03
CA ARG A 8 -5.19 7.54 19.63
C ARG A 8 -4.86 6.46 18.61
N GLU A 9 -5.39 6.56 17.40
CA GLU A 9 -5.07 5.69 16.28
C GLU A 9 -3.58 5.76 15.96
N ALA A 10 -3.05 6.97 15.79
CA ALA A 10 -1.62 7.19 15.55
C ALA A 10 -0.74 6.62 16.68
N ALA A 11 -1.16 6.73 17.95
CA ALA A 11 -0.43 6.16 19.07
C ALA A 11 -0.38 4.63 19.03
N VAL A 12 -1.46 3.97 18.63
CA VAL A 12 -1.51 2.50 18.48
C VAL A 12 -0.57 2.03 17.36
N TRP A 13 -0.54 2.75 16.25
CA TRP A 13 0.39 2.45 15.14
C TRP A 13 1.85 2.71 15.51
N ALA A 14 2.14 3.82 16.21
CA ALA A 14 3.50 4.10 16.70
C ALA A 14 4.00 2.98 17.63
N ALA A 15 3.18 2.52 18.56
CA ALA A 15 3.52 1.40 19.45
C ALA A 15 3.78 0.09 18.67
N PHE A 16 3.07 -0.14 17.57
CA PHE A 16 3.34 -1.28 16.69
C PHE A 16 4.70 -1.14 15.98
N GLU A 17 4.99 0.03 15.42
CA GLU A 17 6.26 0.33 14.74
C GLU A 17 7.44 0.28 15.69
N ASP A 18 7.26 0.69 16.94
CA ASP A 18 8.29 0.61 18.01
C ASP A 18 8.50 -0.83 18.53
N GLY A 19 7.77 -1.81 18.01
CA GLY A 19 7.94 -3.23 18.35
C GLY A 19 7.29 -3.65 19.66
N GLU A 20 6.35 -2.88 20.20
CA GLU A 20 5.60 -3.26 21.41
C GLU A 20 4.69 -4.47 21.19
N TYR A 21 4.40 -4.79 19.93
CA TYR A 21 3.57 -5.93 19.53
C TYR A 21 4.36 -6.92 18.67
N PRO A 22 5.25 -7.74 19.25
CA PRO A 22 5.89 -8.82 18.51
C PRO A 22 4.85 -9.85 18.03
N GLU A 23 5.28 -10.82 17.23
CA GLU A 23 4.37 -11.79 16.58
C GLU A 23 3.40 -12.46 17.57
N GLU A 24 3.87 -12.80 18.78
CA GLU A 24 3.06 -13.42 19.84
C GLU A 24 1.95 -12.50 20.37
N ARG A 25 2.11 -11.19 20.21
CA ARG A 25 1.14 -10.17 20.62
C ARG A 25 0.36 -9.55 19.45
N ALA A 26 0.48 -10.09 18.24
CA ALA A 26 -0.22 -9.59 17.06
C ALA A 26 -1.76 -9.58 17.24
N ALA A 27 -2.31 -10.54 17.96
CA ALA A 27 -3.75 -10.58 18.27
C ALA A 27 -4.18 -9.44 19.21
N GLU A 28 -3.32 -9.05 20.15
CA GLU A 28 -3.58 -7.91 21.04
C GLU A 28 -3.56 -6.59 20.25
N PHE A 29 -2.60 -6.41 19.34
CA PHE A 29 -2.57 -5.26 18.45
C PHE A 29 -3.87 -5.15 17.64
N ARG A 30 -4.30 -6.23 16.98
CA ARG A 30 -5.56 -6.24 16.22
C ARG A 30 -6.76 -5.90 17.08
N ALA A 31 -6.82 -6.42 18.31
CA ALA A 31 -7.89 -6.10 19.25
C ALA A 31 -7.91 -4.61 19.66
N ARG A 32 -6.73 -3.98 19.76
CA ARG A 32 -6.62 -2.52 20.01
C ARG A 32 -7.20 -1.73 18.84
N VAL A 33 -6.83 -2.09 17.61
CA VAL A 33 -7.40 -1.47 16.40
C VAL A 33 -8.92 -1.69 16.32
N ASP A 34 -9.40 -2.91 16.60
CA ASP A 34 -10.84 -3.20 16.66
C ASP A 34 -11.59 -2.35 17.70
N GLY A 35 -10.97 -2.07 18.84
CA GLY A 35 -11.52 -1.16 19.84
C GLY A 35 -11.72 0.26 19.31
N LEU A 36 -10.74 0.79 18.60
CA LEU A 36 -10.85 2.11 17.96
C LEU A 36 -11.91 2.13 16.84
N VAL A 37 -11.94 1.07 16.04
CA VAL A 37 -12.92 0.93 14.96
C VAL A 37 -14.35 0.85 15.48
N ALA A 38 -14.58 0.27 16.65
CA ALA A 38 -15.91 0.18 17.28
C ALA A 38 -16.50 1.55 17.65
N GLU A 39 -15.68 2.59 17.73
CA GLU A 39 -16.11 3.97 17.98
C GLU A 39 -16.55 4.70 16.70
N LEU A 40 -16.24 4.17 15.52
CA LEU A 40 -16.59 4.78 14.25
C LEU A 40 -18.05 4.45 13.85
N PRO A 41 -18.70 5.32 13.04
CA PRO A 41 -19.97 4.96 12.42
C PRO A 41 -19.87 3.62 11.66
N GLY A 42 -20.91 2.79 11.75
CA GLY A 42 -20.90 1.44 11.19
C GLY A 42 -20.72 1.36 9.66
N ASP A 43 -21.07 2.46 8.97
CA ASP A 43 -20.87 2.63 7.51
C ASP A 43 -19.57 3.33 7.13
N SER A 44 -18.78 3.75 8.12
CA SER A 44 -17.50 4.42 7.87
C SER A 44 -16.55 3.55 7.05
N PRO A 45 -15.97 4.08 5.96
CA PRO A 45 -14.96 3.36 5.18
C PRO A 45 -13.64 3.15 5.94
N LEU A 46 -13.41 3.90 7.01
CA LEU A 46 -12.19 3.78 7.83
C LEU A 46 -12.18 2.48 8.66
N GLY A 47 -13.34 2.01 9.11
CA GLY A 47 -13.40 0.79 9.91
C GLY A 47 -12.77 -0.41 9.20
N PRO A 48 -13.24 -0.80 8.01
CA PRO A 48 -12.60 -1.87 7.26
C PRO A 48 -11.15 -1.52 6.82
N PHE A 49 -10.81 -0.26 6.57
CA PHE A 49 -9.45 0.14 6.23
C PHE A 49 -8.47 -0.13 7.38
N GLU A 50 -8.74 0.33 8.59
CA GLU A 50 -7.87 0.14 9.75
C GLU A 50 -7.71 -1.34 10.11
N ARG A 51 -8.81 -2.10 10.05
CA ARG A 51 -8.74 -3.56 10.22
C ARG A 51 -7.87 -4.23 9.17
N ALA A 52 -8.02 -3.82 7.91
CA ALA A 52 -7.20 -4.34 6.82
C ALA A 52 -5.72 -4.08 7.07
N CYS A 53 -5.35 -2.85 7.46
CA CYS A 53 -3.99 -2.49 7.82
C CYS A 53 -3.46 -3.38 8.95
N ALA A 54 -4.24 -3.62 10.01
CA ALA A 54 -3.83 -4.45 11.14
C ALA A 54 -3.62 -5.93 10.76
N TRP A 55 -4.47 -6.50 9.92
CA TRP A 55 -4.29 -7.85 9.40
C TRP A 55 -3.08 -7.96 8.48
N ASP A 56 -2.90 -6.99 7.59
CA ASP A 56 -1.78 -6.96 6.64
C ASP A 56 -0.43 -6.85 7.37
N SER A 57 -0.32 -5.90 8.31
CA SER A 57 0.89 -5.69 9.12
C SER A 57 1.24 -6.87 10.03
N THR A 58 0.29 -7.76 10.28
CA THR A 58 0.50 -9.00 11.04
C THR A 58 0.58 -10.25 10.16
N GLY A 59 0.83 -10.09 8.85
CA GLY A 59 1.14 -11.19 7.93
C GLY A 59 -0.07 -11.95 7.36
N HIS A 60 -1.28 -11.40 7.46
CA HIS A 60 -2.53 -12.07 7.07
C HIS A 60 -3.16 -11.39 5.85
N SER A 61 -2.47 -11.42 4.71
CA SER A 61 -2.93 -10.79 3.46
C SER A 61 -4.27 -11.33 2.97
N ASP A 62 -4.61 -12.58 3.25
CA ASP A 62 -5.90 -13.21 2.93
C ASP A 62 -7.07 -12.58 3.70
N GLN A 63 -6.84 -12.15 4.94
CA GLN A 63 -7.82 -11.43 5.76
C GLN A 63 -7.86 -9.94 5.41
N ALA A 64 -6.72 -9.35 5.07
CA ALA A 64 -6.60 -7.94 4.74
C ALA A 64 -7.28 -7.58 3.40
N ALA A 65 -7.06 -8.37 2.34
CA ALA A 65 -7.53 -8.06 1.00
C ALA A 65 -9.06 -7.82 0.90
N PRO A 66 -9.95 -8.64 1.48
CA PRO A 66 -11.39 -8.37 1.44
C PRO A 66 -11.77 -7.09 2.20
N LEU A 67 -11.08 -6.75 3.28
CA LEU A 67 -11.34 -5.55 4.06
C LEU A 67 -10.91 -4.26 3.32
N TYR A 68 -9.77 -4.28 2.62
CA TYR A 68 -9.38 -3.16 1.75
C TYR A 68 -10.40 -2.95 0.63
N ARG A 69 -10.87 -4.03 -0.02
CA ARG A 69 -11.93 -3.94 -1.04
C ARG A 69 -13.21 -3.34 -0.47
N GLU A 70 -13.59 -3.73 0.74
CA GLU A 70 -14.75 -3.18 1.44
C GLU A 70 -14.59 -1.68 1.73
N ALA A 71 -13.42 -1.25 2.23
CA ALA A 71 -13.13 0.16 2.48
C ALA A 71 -13.28 1.01 1.22
N LEU A 72 -12.68 0.55 0.11
CA LEU A 72 -12.78 1.22 -1.18
C LEU A 72 -14.23 1.23 -1.73
N ALA A 73 -14.96 0.13 -1.59
CA ALA A 73 -16.37 0.05 -2.01
C ALA A 73 -17.28 0.96 -1.18
N ARG A 74 -16.94 1.24 0.09
CA ARG A 74 -17.61 2.20 0.95
C ARG A 74 -17.21 3.66 0.67
N GLY A 75 -16.35 3.89 -0.32
CA GLY A 75 -15.96 5.23 -0.76
C GLY A 75 -14.74 5.80 -0.03
N LEU A 76 -13.83 4.97 0.48
CA LEU A 76 -12.54 5.46 0.97
C LEU A 76 -11.78 6.12 -0.17
N ASP A 77 -11.47 7.40 -0.04
CA ASP A 77 -10.84 8.22 -1.07
C ASP A 77 -9.62 9.00 -0.54
N GLY A 78 -9.12 9.91 -1.38
CA GLY A 78 -7.97 10.75 -1.08
C GLY A 78 -6.73 9.93 -0.72
N TYR A 79 -5.93 10.45 0.19
CA TYR A 79 -4.67 9.83 0.61
C TYR A 79 -4.86 8.41 1.17
N ARG A 80 -5.87 8.20 2.04
CA ARG A 80 -6.17 6.89 2.61
C ARG A 80 -6.69 5.91 1.55
N GLY A 81 -7.48 6.38 0.59
CA GLY A 81 -7.94 5.57 -0.54
C GLY A 81 -6.78 5.10 -1.43
N ARG A 82 -5.82 5.98 -1.69
CA ARG A 82 -4.60 5.65 -2.44
C ARG A 82 -3.71 4.66 -1.67
N ARG A 83 -3.53 4.86 -0.35
CA ARG A 83 -2.85 3.88 0.53
C ARG A 83 -3.53 2.51 0.47
N ALA A 84 -4.86 2.48 0.58
CA ALA A 84 -5.62 1.22 0.52
C ALA A 84 -5.39 0.45 -0.79
N LYS A 85 -5.31 1.13 -1.94
CA LYS A 85 -5.01 0.51 -3.23
C LYS A 85 -3.60 -0.09 -3.26
N ILE A 86 -2.61 0.63 -2.74
CA ILE A 86 -1.21 0.17 -2.67
C ILE A 86 -1.12 -1.09 -1.79
N GLN A 87 -1.67 -1.05 -0.59
CA GLN A 87 -1.64 -2.15 0.37
C GLN A 87 -2.45 -3.35 -0.14
N LEU A 88 -3.64 -3.11 -0.73
CA LEU A 88 -4.42 -4.17 -1.37
C LEU A 88 -3.64 -4.86 -2.48
N SER A 89 -2.92 -4.11 -3.32
CA SER A 89 -2.13 -4.72 -4.41
C SER A 89 -1.03 -5.63 -3.88
N SER A 90 -0.39 -5.25 -2.77
CA SER A 90 0.61 -6.08 -2.09
C SER A 90 -0.02 -7.34 -1.49
N SER A 91 -1.15 -7.20 -0.79
CA SER A 91 -1.90 -8.34 -0.24
C SER A 91 -2.37 -9.29 -1.33
N LEU A 92 -2.89 -8.75 -2.46
CA LEU A 92 -3.29 -9.54 -3.64
C LEU A 92 -2.12 -10.34 -4.21
N ARG A 93 -0.96 -9.71 -4.37
CA ARG A 93 0.25 -10.40 -4.82
C ARG A 93 0.63 -11.55 -3.89
N ASN A 94 0.58 -11.33 -2.57
CA ASN A 94 0.92 -12.32 -1.57
C ASN A 94 -0.01 -13.56 -1.60
N ILE A 95 -1.27 -13.38 -2.00
CA ILE A 95 -2.24 -14.48 -2.15
C ILE A 95 -2.35 -15.00 -3.59
N GLY A 96 -1.37 -14.69 -4.46
CA GLY A 96 -1.30 -15.21 -5.83
C GLY A 96 -2.21 -14.52 -6.85
N GLN A 97 -2.73 -13.32 -6.55
CA GLN A 97 -3.63 -12.54 -7.42
C GLN A 97 -2.91 -11.29 -7.98
N ALA A 98 -1.66 -11.43 -8.42
CA ALA A 98 -0.83 -10.31 -8.86
C ALA A 98 -1.41 -9.53 -10.05
N GLU A 99 -2.15 -10.19 -10.96
CA GLU A 99 -2.83 -9.52 -12.07
C GLU A 99 -3.86 -8.49 -11.60
N GLU A 100 -4.59 -8.78 -10.53
CA GLU A 100 -5.54 -7.82 -9.96
C GLU A 100 -4.79 -6.63 -9.35
N GLY A 101 -3.65 -6.87 -8.69
CA GLY A 101 -2.76 -5.81 -8.20
C GLY A 101 -2.28 -4.89 -9.32
N VAL A 102 -1.87 -5.45 -10.46
CA VAL A 102 -1.48 -4.65 -11.64
C VAL A 102 -2.65 -3.80 -12.14
N LYS A 103 -3.85 -4.39 -12.30
CA LYS A 103 -5.04 -3.66 -12.76
C LYS A 103 -5.42 -2.52 -11.81
N LEU A 104 -5.23 -2.72 -10.50
CA LEU A 104 -5.56 -1.74 -9.47
C LEU A 104 -4.59 -0.56 -9.48
N LEU A 105 -3.27 -0.80 -9.65
CA LEU A 105 -2.25 0.24 -9.53
C LEU A 105 -1.90 0.93 -10.84
N THR A 106 -2.13 0.32 -12.00
CA THR A 106 -1.80 0.95 -13.29
C THR A 106 -2.45 2.34 -13.45
N PRO A 107 -3.74 2.55 -13.13
CA PRO A 107 -4.35 3.88 -13.21
C PRO A 107 -3.76 4.89 -12.23
N GLU A 108 -3.17 4.43 -11.12
CA GLU A 108 -2.56 5.31 -10.10
C GLU A 108 -1.26 5.96 -10.57
N LEU A 109 -0.65 5.47 -11.67
CA LEU A 109 0.53 6.12 -12.28
C LEU A 109 0.19 7.49 -12.91
N ASP A 110 -1.06 7.67 -13.34
CA ASP A 110 -1.57 8.89 -13.97
C ASP A 110 -2.39 9.75 -12.99
N ALA A 111 -2.52 9.33 -11.73
CA ALA A 111 -3.21 10.10 -10.70
C ALA A 111 -2.43 11.38 -10.35
N PRO A 112 -3.09 12.40 -9.76
CA PRO A 112 -2.39 13.57 -9.24
C PRO A 112 -1.25 13.16 -8.31
N SER A 113 -0.05 13.75 -8.54
CA SER A 113 1.18 13.41 -7.82
C SER A 113 1.07 13.72 -6.33
N ASP A 114 1.52 12.80 -5.51
CA ASP A 114 1.69 12.96 -4.06
C ASP A 114 2.90 12.14 -3.55
N GLU A 115 3.11 12.10 -2.26
CA GLU A 115 4.20 11.36 -1.61
C GLU A 115 4.12 9.83 -1.77
N LEU A 116 3.01 9.28 -2.26
CA LEU A 116 2.82 7.85 -2.49
C LEU A 116 3.23 7.38 -3.90
N ASP A 117 3.64 8.27 -4.78
CA ASP A 117 4.00 7.95 -6.18
C ASP A 117 5.02 6.82 -6.29
N ASP A 118 6.06 6.88 -5.47
CA ASP A 118 7.12 5.86 -5.50
C ASP A 118 6.68 4.55 -4.86
N ALA A 119 5.76 4.60 -3.88
CA ALA A 119 5.14 3.40 -3.32
C ALA A 119 4.23 2.70 -4.35
N VAL A 120 3.46 3.46 -5.14
CA VAL A 120 2.68 2.92 -6.28
C VAL A 120 3.59 2.20 -7.26
N ARG A 121 4.67 2.85 -7.70
CA ARG A 121 5.65 2.26 -8.64
C ARG A 121 6.30 1.01 -8.09
N ALA A 122 6.71 1.02 -6.82
CA ALA A 122 7.37 -0.09 -6.17
C ALA A 122 6.43 -1.31 -6.04
N CYS A 123 5.20 -1.11 -5.56
CA CYS A 123 4.23 -2.20 -5.43
C CYS A 123 3.77 -2.76 -6.78
N LEU A 124 3.58 -1.89 -7.79
CA LEU A 124 3.29 -2.32 -9.16
C LEU A 124 4.45 -3.13 -9.74
N ALA A 125 5.70 -2.70 -9.52
CA ALA A 125 6.89 -3.44 -9.95
C ALA A 125 6.94 -4.84 -9.36
N LEU A 126 6.62 -5.00 -8.08
CA LEU A 126 6.54 -6.31 -7.41
C LEU A 126 5.43 -7.20 -8.00
N CYS A 127 4.26 -6.62 -8.30
CA CYS A 127 3.18 -7.37 -8.96
C CYS A 127 3.58 -7.83 -10.36
N LEU A 128 4.22 -6.94 -11.15
CA LEU A 128 4.72 -7.26 -12.49
C LEU A 128 5.78 -8.38 -12.45
N SER A 129 6.72 -8.32 -11.52
CA SER A 129 7.75 -9.35 -11.35
C SER A 129 7.13 -10.70 -10.98
N SER A 130 6.10 -10.73 -10.13
CA SER A 130 5.37 -11.97 -9.81
C SER A 130 4.70 -12.62 -11.04
N LEU A 131 4.50 -11.85 -12.12
CA LEU A 131 3.95 -12.29 -13.41
C LEU A 131 5.03 -12.56 -14.48
N GLY A 132 6.31 -12.52 -14.13
CA GLY A 132 7.42 -12.66 -15.07
C GLY A 132 7.65 -11.44 -15.97
N ARG A 133 7.04 -10.28 -15.66
CA ARG A 133 7.21 -9.01 -16.39
C ARG A 133 8.33 -8.17 -15.75
N ASP A 134 9.50 -8.80 -15.54
CA ASP A 134 10.60 -8.22 -14.76
C ASP A 134 11.17 -6.93 -15.36
N ARG A 135 11.24 -6.82 -16.71
CA ARG A 135 11.75 -5.61 -17.36
C ARG A 135 10.87 -4.40 -17.08
N GLU A 136 9.55 -4.57 -17.09
CA GLU A 136 8.59 -3.53 -16.78
C GLU A 136 8.66 -3.15 -15.30
N GLY A 137 8.72 -4.16 -14.42
CA GLY A 137 8.91 -3.95 -12.99
C GLY A 137 10.22 -3.21 -12.68
N LEU A 138 11.33 -3.61 -13.31
CA LEU A 138 12.62 -2.95 -13.13
C LEU A 138 12.60 -1.50 -13.63
N SER A 139 11.93 -1.23 -14.75
CA SER A 139 11.75 0.13 -15.27
C SER A 139 11.07 1.04 -14.24
N LEU A 140 9.97 0.59 -13.64
CA LEU A 140 9.25 1.35 -12.61
C LEU A 140 10.11 1.57 -11.37
N ALA A 141 10.77 0.52 -10.86
CA ALA A 141 11.59 0.60 -9.66
C ALA A 141 12.79 1.55 -9.84
N LEU A 142 13.49 1.48 -10.99
CA LEU A 142 14.60 2.37 -11.28
C LEU A 142 14.12 3.81 -11.53
N GLY A 143 12.94 3.97 -12.14
CA GLY A 143 12.31 5.28 -12.31
C GLY A 143 11.99 5.95 -10.99
N ALA A 144 11.46 5.19 -10.01
CA ALA A 144 11.20 5.66 -8.65
C ALA A 144 12.50 6.00 -7.90
N LEU A 145 13.54 5.17 -8.05
CA LEU A 145 14.83 5.39 -7.40
C LEU A 145 15.60 6.60 -7.95
N ALA A 146 15.50 6.88 -9.25
CA ALA A 146 16.35 7.86 -9.93
C ALA A 146 16.37 9.27 -9.29
N PRO A 147 15.24 9.86 -8.82
CA PRO A 147 15.23 11.16 -8.16
C PRO A 147 16.03 11.22 -6.85
N HIS A 148 16.15 10.08 -6.17
CA HIS A 148 16.78 9.97 -4.84
C HIS A 148 18.29 9.75 -4.90
N LEU A 149 18.84 9.46 -6.09
CA LEU A 149 20.29 9.25 -6.24
C LEU A 149 21.05 10.57 -6.07
N PRO A 150 22.20 10.57 -5.36
CA PRO A 150 23.05 11.77 -5.23
C PRO A 150 23.69 12.16 -6.56
N ARG A 151 23.89 11.18 -7.48
CA ARG A 151 24.44 11.32 -8.84
C ARG A 151 23.73 10.40 -9.80
N TYR A 152 23.88 10.65 -11.09
CA TYR A 152 23.35 9.79 -12.18
C TYR A 152 21.83 9.76 -12.32
N ARG A 153 21.09 10.69 -11.68
CA ARG A 153 19.61 10.76 -11.75
C ARG A 153 19.09 10.69 -13.18
N ARG A 154 19.64 11.56 -14.08
CA ARG A 154 19.23 11.62 -15.49
C ARG A 154 19.55 10.30 -16.23
N SER A 155 20.75 9.77 -16.08
CA SER A 155 21.15 8.51 -16.72
C SER A 155 20.29 7.35 -16.27
N MET A 156 20.02 7.24 -14.96
CA MET A 156 19.18 6.19 -14.40
C MET A 156 17.74 6.28 -14.92
N ALA A 157 17.15 7.49 -14.95
CA ALA A 157 15.83 7.71 -15.51
C ALA A 157 15.77 7.32 -17.01
N ASN A 158 16.82 7.62 -17.79
CA ASN A 158 16.91 7.22 -19.19
C ASN A 158 17.02 5.70 -19.33
N TYR A 159 17.89 5.04 -18.54
CA TYR A 159 18.02 3.58 -18.55
C TYR A 159 16.73 2.88 -18.15
N ALA A 160 16.01 3.43 -17.16
CA ALA A 160 14.71 2.91 -16.76
C ALA A 160 13.72 2.90 -17.94
N ARG A 161 13.59 4.02 -18.65
CA ARG A 161 12.73 4.11 -19.85
C ARG A 161 13.15 3.15 -20.96
N ALA A 162 14.43 3.07 -21.27
CA ALA A 162 14.97 2.21 -22.32
C ALA A 162 14.74 0.71 -22.08
N LEU A 163 14.39 0.30 -20.85
CA LEU A 163 13.99 -1.09 -20.57
C LEU A 163 12.67 -1.47 -21.27
N VAL A 164 11.75 -0.54 -21.42
CA VAL A 164 10.40 -0.78 -21.97
C VAL A 164 10.15 -0.05 -23.28
N ASP A 165 10.90 1.01 -23.55
CA ASP A 165 10.89 1.75 -24.80
C ASP A 165 12.34 1.97 -25.27
N PRO A 166 12.86 1.08 -26.14
CA PRO A 166 14.24 1.16 -26.63
C PRO A 166 14.52 2.40 -27.51
N GLU A 167 13.47 3.07 -27.98
CA GLU A 167 13.59 4.27 -28.83
C GLU A 167 13.44 5.58 -28.03
N ALA A 168 13.22 5.52 -26.69
CA ALA A 168 13.01 6.66 -25.80
C ALA A 168 14.31 7.39 -25.43
#